data_48a52391cb6cacb428b0603bbfcda94f
#
_entry.id   48a52391cb6cacb428b0603bbfcda94f
#
_cell.length_a   1.000
_cell.length_b   1.000
_cell.length_c   1.000
_cell.angle_alpha   90.00
_cell.angle_beta   90.00
_cell.angle_gamma   90.00
#
_symmetry.space_group_name_H-M   'P 1'
#
loop_
_entity.id
_entity.type
_entity.pdbx_description
1 polymer ?
#
loop_
_entity_poly.entity_id
_entity_poly.type
_entity_poly.pdbx_seq_one_letter_code
_entity_poly.pdbx_strand_id
1 'polypeptide(L)'
;MISILCVKDIAEVKKYVKLDPDFIAIEPPELIGSGKAISKEKPELIAKAASIVNNSKNKTELLCGAGIVSGEDVSKAIELGSKGILVASGIIKAKNWNKVISEFAKALV
;
A
#
# COMPACT_ATOMS: atom_id res chain seq x y z
N MET A 1 17.45 -12.44 0.96
CA MET A 1 16.83 -11.37 0.13
C MET A 1 15.38 -11.16 0.55
N ILE A 2 14.95 -9.91 0.65
CA ILE A 2 13.55 -9.59 0.91
C ILE A 2 12.89 -9.22 -0.42
N SER A 3 11.75 -9.83 -0.72
CA SER A 3 11.03 -9.61 -1.98
C SER A 3 9.79 -8.76 -1.75
N ILE A 4 9.54 -7.81 -2.64
CA ILE A 4 8.31 -7.01 -2.69
C ILE A 4 7.75 -7.17 -4.09
N LEU A 5 6.58 -7.80 -4.20
CA LEU A 5 5.93 -8.05 -5.49
C LEU A 5 4.79 -7.07 -5.68
N CYS A 6 4.92 -6.20 -6.69
CA CYS A 6 3.90 -5.20 -6.99
C CYS A 6 2.82 -5.80 -7.88
N VAL A 7 1.57 -5.56 -7.52
CA VAL A 7 0.40 -6.07 -8.24
C VAL A 7 -0.61 -4.94 -8.45
N LYS A 8 -1.46 -5.07 -9.45
CA LYS A 8 -2.40 -4.01 -9.82
C LYS A 8 -3.83 -4.24 -9.35
N ASP A 9 -4.23 -5.48 -9.07
CA ASP A 9 -5.61 -5.82 -8.73
C ASP A 9 -5.72 -7.09 -7.89
N ILE A 10 -6.94 -7.43 -7.50
CA ILE A 10 -7.22 -8.61 -6.66
C ILE A 10 -6.88 -9.92 -7.37
N ALA A 11 -7.10 -10.00 -8.68
CA ALA A 11 -6.77 -11.20 -9.45
C ALA A 11 -5.27 -11.51 -9.34
N GLU A 12 -4.44 -10.48 -9.42
CA GLU A 12 -2.99 -10.63 -9.28
C GLU A 12 -2.59 -10.97 -7.84
N VAL A 13 -3.26 -10.41 -6.83
CA VAL A 13 -3.01 -10.80 -5.43
C VAL A 13 -3.22 -12.30 -5.26
N LYS A 14 -4.36 -12.81 -5.72
CA LYS A 14 -4.70 -14.24 -5.63
C LYS A 14 -3.68 -15.12 -6.35
N LYS A 15 -3.25 -14.68 -7.53
CA LYS A 15 -2.32 -15.44 -8.37
C LYS A 15 -0.94 -15.52 -7.74
N TYR A 16 -0.42 -14.38 -7.28
CA TYR A 16 0.98 -14.27 -6.89
C TYR A 16 1.26 -14.47 -5.40
N VAL A 17 0.25 -14.43 -4.53
CA VAL A 17 0.47 -14.77 -3.12
C VAL A 17 0.99 -16.20 -2.96
N LYS A 18 0.68 -17.08 -3.90
CA LYS A 18 1.12 -18.48 -3.91
C LYS A 18 2.63 -18.62 -4.08
N LEU A 19 3.32 -17.59 -4.57
CA LEU A 19 4.77 -17.57 -4.71
C LEU A 19 5.48 -17.28 -3.38
N ASP A 20 4.72 -16.99 -2.32
CA ASP A 20 5.23 -16.71 -0.98
C ASP A 20 6.26 -15.56 -0.94
N PRO A 21 5.95 -14.40 -1.55
CA PRO A 21 6.83 -13.24 -1.42
C PRO A 21 6.81 -12.72 0.02
N ASP A 22 7.83 -11.97 0.42
CA ASP A 22 7.82 -11.34 1.74
C ASP A 22 6.71 -10.29 1.84
N PHE A 23 6.53 -9.51 0.76
CA PHE A 23 5.48 -8.49 0.69
C PHE A 23 4.79 -8.53 -0.66
N ILE A 24 3.50 -8.24 -0.65
CA ILE A 24 2.73 -7.89 -1.85
C ILE A 24 2.32 -6.43 -1.71
N ALA A 25 2.65 -5.62 -2.72
CA ALA A 25 2.27 -4.21 -2.75
C ALA A 25 1.20 -4.00 -3.82
N ILE A 26 0.00 -3.59 -3.39
CA ILE A 26 -1.08 -3.34 -4.33
C ILE A 26 -1.10 -1.87 -4.74
N GLU A 27 -0.99 -1.63 -6.04
CA GLU A 27 -0.92 -0.29 -6.62
C GLU A 27 -1.78 -0.22 -7.89
N PRO A 28 -3.05 0.23 -7.80
CA PRO A 28 -3.87 0.43 -9.00
C PRO A 28 -3.22 1.48 -9.91
N PRO A 29 -2.91 1.12 -11.18
CA PRO A 29 -2.15 2.02 -12.06
C PRO A 29 -2.81 3.38 -12.27
N GLU A 30 -4.13 3.44 -12.31
CA GLU A 30 -4.89 4.68 -12.52
C GLU A 30 -4.74 5.69 -11.39
N LEU A 31 -4.33 5.24 -10.21
CA LEU A 31 -4.14 6.13 -9.06
C LEU A 31 -2.70 6.56 -8.85
N ILE A 32 -1.73 5.88 -9.50
CA ILE A 32 -0.31 6.22 -9.35
C ILE A 32 -0.07 7.66 -9.85
N GLY A 33 0.50 8.50 -8.98
CA GLY A 33 0.79 9.89 -9.31
C GLY A 33 -0.43 10.81 -9.40
N SER A 34 -1.63 10.29 -9.07
CA SER A 34 -2.89 11.05 -9.21
C SER A 34 -3.15 12.04 -8.07
N GLY A 35 -2.53 11.84 -6.91
CA GLY A 35 -2.88 12.55 -5.68
C GLY A 35 -4.18 12.09 -5.05
N LYS A 36 -4.83 11.07 -5.66
CA LYS A 36 -6.04 10.43 -5.13
C LYS A 36 -5.64 9.11 -4.50
N ALA A 37 -5.61 9.09 -3.16
CA ALA A 37 -5.09 7.95 -2.42
C ALA A 37 -5.94 6.69 -2.59
N ILE A 38 -5.28 5.54 -2.76
CA ILE A 38 -5.93 4.23 -2.82
C ILE A 38 -6.82 4.01 -1.59
N SER A 39 -6.39 4.46 -0.41
CA SER A 39 -7.14 4.29 0.84
C SER A 39 -8.45 5.08 0.87
N LYS A 40 -8.57 6.13 0.06
CA LYS A 40 -9.78 6.93 -0.06
C LYS A 40 -10.63 6.54 -1.26
N GLU A 41 -10.00 6.28 -2.40
CA GLU A 41 -10.71 5.97 -3.65
C GLU A 41 -11.16 4.51 -3.74
N LYS A 42 -10.34 3.59 -3.22
CA LYS A 42 -10.59 2.15 -3.32
C LYS A 42 -10.31 1.43 -1.99
N PRO A 43 -10.96 1.84 -0.88
CA PRO A 43 -10.72 1.20 0.42
C PRO A 43 -11.03 -0.30 0.41
N GLU A 44 -12.06 -0.73 -0.32
CA GLU A 44 -12.42 -2.13 -0.43
C GLU A 44 -11.34 -2.97 -1.09
N LEU A 45 -10.55 -2.38 -1.97
CA LEU A 45 -9.44 -3.08 -2.63
C LEU A 45 -8.37 -3.47 -1.61
N ILE A 46 -8.03 -2.56 -0.70
CA ILE A 46 -7.05 -2.83 0.36
C ILE A 46 -7.60 -3.90 1.31
N ALA A 47 -8.85 -3.76 1.73
CA ALA A 47 -9.48 -4.70 2.66
C ALA A 47 -9.53 -6.12 2.08
N LYS A 48 -9.91 -6.26 0.80
CA LYS A 48 -9.95 -7.57 0.13
C LYS A 48 -8.55 -8.17 -0.02
N ALA A 49 -7.57 -7.36 -0.43
CA ALA A 49 -6.20 -7.81 -0.57
C ALA A 49 -5.65 -8.29 0.78
N ALA A 50 -5.90 -7.55 1.85
CA ALA A 50 -5.49 -7.92 3.20
C ALA A 50 -6.09 -9.26 3.62
N SER A 51 -7.38 -9.47 3.34
CA SER A 51 -8.06 -10.73 3.64
C SER A 51 -7.41 -11.91 2.91
N ILE A 52 -7.12 -11.75 1.63
CA ILE A 52 -6.50 -12.82 0.82
C ILE A 52 -5.10 -13.15 1.36
N VAL A 53 -4.29 -12.14 1.65
CA VAL A 53 -2.93 -12.32 2.17
C VAL A 53 -2.96 -12.99 3.54
N ASN A 54 -3.85 -12.55 4.43
CA ASN A 54 -3.97 -13.11 5.78
C ASN A 54 -4.44 -14.57 5.77
N ASN A 55 -5.27 -14.94 4.80
CA ASN A 55 -5.79 -16.31 4.68
C ASN A 55 -4.85 -17.25 3.93
N SER A 56 -3.74 -16.76 3.39
CA SER A 56 -2.84 -17.55 2.54
C SER A 56 -1.98 -18.58 3.31
N LYS A 57 -1.90 -18.48 4.62
CA LYS A 57 -1.02 -19.26 5.50
C LYS A 57 0.47 -18.96 5.30
N ASN A 58 0.80 -18.03 4.44
CA ASN A 58 2.17 -17.55 4.21
C ASN A 58 2.51 -16.46 5.23
N LYS A 59 3.78 -16.09 5.31
CA LYS A 59 4.23 -14.96 6.11
C LYS A 59 4.17 -13.65 5.33
N THR A 60 3.61 -13.68 4.12
CA THR A 60 3.45 -12.51 3.26
C THR A 60 2.66 -11.40 3.96
N GLU A 61 3.15 -10.18 3.89
CA GLU A 61 2.45 -9.01 4.41
C GLU A 61 2.04 -8.09 3.28
N LEU A 62 0.95 -7.35 3.47
CA LEU A 62 0.42 -6.44 2.47
C LEU A 62 0.97 -5.03 2.64
N LEU A 63 1.44 -4.46 1.54
CA LEU A 63 1.71 -3.03 1.42
C LEU A 63 0.72 -2.47 0.40
N CYS A 64 0.47 -1.19 0.45
CA CYS A 64 -0.29 -0.53 -0.60
C CYS A 64 0.35 0.79 -0.99
N GLY A 65 0.04 1.24 -2.19
CA GLY A 65 0.54 2.49 -2.72
C GLY A 65 -0.42 3.06 -3.75
N ALA A 66 -0.02 4.12 -4.36
CA ALA A 66 -0.73 4.93 -5.34
C ALA A 66 -1.52 6.08 -4.71
N GLY A 67 -1.16 7.28 -5.08
CA GLY A 67 -1.86 8.50 -4.69
C GLY A 67 -1.71 8.94 -3.24
N ILE A 68 -0.87 8.27 -2.46
CA ILE A 68 -0.66 8.61 -1.04
C ILE A 68 0.07 9.95 -0.94
N VAL A 69 -0.53 10.92 -0.27
CA VAL A 69 0.04 12.28 -0.14
C VAL A 69 -0.04 12.86 1.28
N SER A 70 -0.71 12.19 2.22
CA SER A 70 -0.86 12.70 3.60
C SER A 70 -0.76 11.59 4.63
N GLY A 71 -0.52 11.97 5.89
CA GLY A 71 -0.55 11.03 7.02
C GLY A 71 -1.92 10.38 7.21
N GLU A 72 -2.99 11.11 6.90
CA GLU A 72 -4.35 10.57 6.96
C GLU A 72 -4.53 9.42 5.96
N ASP A 73 -3.98 9.56 4.75
CA ASP A 73 -4.02 8.50 3.73
C ASP A 73 -3.33 7.24 4.27
N VAL A 74 -2.19 7.40 4.93
CA VAL A 74 -1.43 6.31 5.53
C VAL A 74 -2.23 5.64 6.66
N SER A 75 -2.76 6.43 7.59
CA SER A 75 -3.56 5.91 8.71
C SER A 75 -4.72 5.08 8.22
N LYS A 76 -5.40 5.55 7.19
CA LYS A 76 -6.54 4.83 6.59
C LYS A 76 -6.11 3.51 5.97
N ALA A 77 -4.97 3.49 5.29
CA ALA A 77 -4.42 2.27 4.71
C ALA A 77 -4.12 1.22 5.79
N ILE A 78 -3.54 1.64 6.90
CA ILE A 78 -3.23 0.75 8.02
C ILE A 78 -4.52 0.19 8.65
N GLU A 79 -5.54 1.04 8.85
CA GLU A 79 -6.84 0.60 9.34
C GLU A 79 -7.46 -0.50 8.47
N LEU A 80 -7.27 -0.41 7.16
CA LEU A 80 -7.84 -1.34 6.19
C LEU A 80 -7.06 -2.66 6.09
N GLY A 81 -5.92 -2.76 6.76
CA GLY A 81 -5.16 -4.01 6.84
C GLY A 81 -3.79 -4.00 6.16
N SER A 82 -3.38 -2.88 5.58
CA SER A 82 -2.02 -2.76 5.04
C SER A 82 -1.01 -2.65 6.19
N LYS A 83 0.17 -3.23 6.02
CA LYS A 83 1.25 -3.16 7.01
C LYS A 83 2.22 -2.00 6.75
N GLY A 84 2.13 -1.40 5.58
CA GLY A 84 2.97 -0.28 5.22
C GLY A 84 2.54 0.30 3.88
N ILE A 85 3.32 1.23 3.37
CA ILE A 85 2.99 1.96 2.15
C ILE A 85 4.19 2.03 1.20
N LEU A 86 3.90 2.21 -0.09
CA LEU A 86 4.89 2.59 -1.10
C LEU A 86 4.51 3.99 -1.59
N VAL A 87 5.46 4.90 -1.59
CA VAL A 87 5.23 6.29 -1.98
C VAL A 87 6.35 6.76 -2.89
N ALA A 88 6.01 7.47 -3.95
CA ALA A 88 6.98 8.13 -4.82
C ALA A 88 6.66 9.61 -4.95
N SER A 89 5.69 9.97 -5.80
CA SER A 89 5.37 11.38 -6.05
C SER A 89 4.90 12.13 -4.81
N GLY A 90 4.24 11.47 -3.88
CA GLY A 90 3.78 12.08 -2.63
C GLY A 90 4.92 12.64 -1.78
N ILE A 91 6.12 12.09 -1.91
CA ILE A 91 7.32 12.61 -1.26
C ILE A 91 8.14 13.46 -2.21
N ILE A 92 8.46 12.92 -3.40
CA ILE A 92 9.37 13.57 -4.36
C ILE A 92 8.87 14.95 -4.80
N LYS A 93 7.57 15.10 -5.02
CA LYS A 93 6.96 16.37 -5.45
C LYS A 93 6.61 17.30 -4.29
N ALA A 94 6.78 16.88 -3.05
CA ALA A 94 6.49 17.70 -1.88
C ALA A 94 7.53 18.80 -1.73
N LYS A 95 7.10 19.95 -1.19
CA LYS A 95 8.00 21.08 -0.94
C LYS A 95 8.96 20.80 0.22
N ASN A 96 8.52 20.05 1.22
CA ASN A 96 9.32 19.72 2.40
C ASN A 96 9.26 18.23 2.65
N TRP A 97 10.28 17.50 2.20
CA TRP A 97 10.35 16.04 2.33
C TRP A 97 10.39 15.59 3.79
N ASN A 98 11.15 16.27 4.63
CA ASN A 98 11.25 15.92 6.06
C ASN A 98 9.89 15.96 6.75
N LYS A 99 9.10 16.98 6.45
CA LYS A 99 7.76 17.13 7.01
C LYS A 99 6.85 15.99 6.59
N VAL A 100 6.82 15.68 5.30
CA VAL A 100 5.97 14.62 4.74
C VAL A 100 6.38 13.25 5.28
N ILE A 101 7.67 12.94 5.27
CA ILE A 101 8.19 11.67 5.78
C ILE A 101 7.85 11.53 7.27
N SER A 102 7.99 12.60 8.06
CA SER A 102 7.64 12.59 9.48
C SER A 102 6.15 12.33 9.70
N GLU A 103 5.29 12.93 8.90
CA GLU A 103 3.83 12.70 8.97
C GLU A 103 3.49 11.25 8.65
N PHE A 104 4.11 10.69 7.62
CA PHE A 104 3.90 9.29 7.25
C PHE A 104 4.39 8.34 8.35
N ALA A 105 5.56 8.61 8.90
CA ALA A 105 6.14 7.79 9.96
C ALA A 105 5.23 7.78 11.20
N LYS A 106 4.70 8.92 11.60
CA LYS A 106 3.76 9.03 12.72
C LYS A 106 2.48 8.21 12.48
N ALA A 107 2.01 8.19 11.25
CA ALA A 107 0.79 7.46 10.89
C ALA A 107 1.00 5.95 10.88
N LEU A 108 2.24 5.48 10.74
CA LEU A 108 2.59 4.06 10.72
C LEU A 108 2.77 3.45 12.11
N VAL A 109 2.83 4.27 13.15
CA VAL A 109 3.09 3.79 14.52
C VAL A 109 1.81 3.58 15.30
#